data_4481d766754d19bdc4a90aa28e9bf2a1
#
_entry.id   4481d766754d19bdc4a90aa28e9bf2a1
#
_cell.length_a   1.000
_cell.length_b   1.000
_cell.length_c   1.000
_cell.angle_alpha   90.00
_cell.angle_beta   90.00
_cell.angle_gamma   90.00
#
_symmetry.space_group_name_H-M   'P 1'
#
loop_
_entity.id
_entity.type
_entity.pdbx_description
1 polymer ?
#
loop_
_entity_poly.entity_id
_entity_poly.type
_entity_poly.pdbx_seq_one_letter_code
_entity_poly.pdbx_strand_id
1 'polypeptide(L)'
;MPLKYGDRLDLAPTMGRWMANAGRELLADADAIVPVPLHWRRQWMRRFNQSALLAEIIAKASGRVVTHGALKRVKATPQQVGLGKSERAENVQGAFRVPAEGKAEVTGRKLVLIDDVLTSGATAEGCARALLRGGASSVDVLVFARVVAGGRAPI
;
A
#
# COMPACT_ATOMS: atom_id res chain seq x y z
N MET A 1 14.83 -6.30 17.28
CA MET A 1 15.38 -4.94 17.19
C MET A 1 14.70 -4.17 16.08
N PRO A 2 14.12 -3.01 16.37
CA PRO A 2 13.51 -2.25 15.28
C PRO A 2 14.58 -1.77 14.31
N LEU A 3 14.32 -1.92 13.03
CA LEU A 3 15.23 -1.48 11.98
C LEU A 3 15.26 0.04 11.95
N LYS A 4 16.43 0.62 11.91
CA LYS A 4 16.62 2.03 11.66
C LYS A 4 16.32 2.35 10.18
N TYR A 5 16.11 3.60 9.87
CA TYR A 5 15.83 4.04 8.50
C TYR A 5 16.85 3.54 7.49
N GLY A 6 18.14 3.65 7.82
CA GLY A 6 19.21 3.18 6.94
C GLY A 6 19.13 1.69 6.68
N ASP A 7 18.86 0.92 7.72
CA ASP A 7 18.74 -0.54 7.60
C ASP A 7 17.56 -0.93 6.70
N ARG A 8 16.43 -0.21 6.79
CA ARG A 8 15.28 -0.46 5.94
C ARG A 8 15.57 -0.14 4.48
N LEU A 9 16.30 0.94 4.22
CA LEU A 9 16.71 1.29 2.86
C LEU A 9 17.62 0.24 2.28
N ASP A 10 18.56 -0.29 3.08
CA ASP A 10 19.48 -1.33 2.64
C ASP A 10 18.77 -2.65 2.34
N LEU A 11 17.69 -2.94 3.06
CA LEU A 11 16.91 -4.16 2.87
C LEU A 11 15.87 -4.06 1.76
N ALA A 12 15.50 -2.84 1.35
CA ALA A 12 14.41 -2.64 0.39
C ALA A 12 14.62 -3.39 -0.93
N PRO A 13 15.82 -3.42 -1.54
CA PRO A 13 16.01 -4.19 -2.77
C PRO A 13 15.71 -5.69 -2.59
N THR A 14 16.13 -6.27 -1.49
CA THR A 14 15.85 -7.69 -1.19
C THR A 14 14.38 -7.92 -0.93
N MET A 15 13.75 -7.08 -0.12
CA MET A 15 12.31 -7.14 0.15
C MET A 15 11.50 -7.02 -1.13
N GLY A 16 11.84 -6.06 -1.95
CA GLY A 16 11.15 -5.81 -3.22
C GLY A 16 11.25 -6.99 -4.17
N ARG A 17 12.42 -7.60 -4.27
CA ARG A 17 12.59 -8.79 -5.11
C ARG A 17 11.79 -9.99 -4.59
N TRP A 18 11.77 -10.19 -3.28
CA TRP A 18 10.96 -11.26 -2.68
C TRP A 18 9.47 -11.03 -2.94
N MET A 19 9.01 -9.80 -2.80
CA MET A 19 7.61 -9.45 -3.09
C MET A 19 7.29 -9.66 -4.57
N ALA A 20 8.16 -9.24 -5.46
CA ALA A 20 7.97 -9.42 -6.90
C ALA A 20 7.88 -10.91 -7.26
N ASN A 21 8.71 -11.74 -6.66
CA ASN A 21 8.69 -13.18 -6.88
C ASN A 21 7.43 -13.82 -6.31
N ALA A 22 7.08 -13.48 -5.06
CA ALA A 22 5.89 -14.03 -4.41
C ALA A 22 4.60 -13.60 -5.11
N GLY A 23 4.56 -12.37 -5.60
CA GLY A 23 3.39 -11.80 -6.30
C GLY A 23 3.46 -11.91 -7.81
N ARG A 24 4.30 -12.78 -8.34
CA ARG A 24 4.55 -12.88 -9.78
C ARG A 24 3.27 -13.04 -10.60
N GLU A 25 2.34 -13.87 -10.14
CA GLU A 25 1.07 -14.08 -10.85
C GLU A 25 0.19 -12.84 -10.83
N LEU A 26 0.11 -12.16 -9.69
CA LEU A 26 -0.65 -10.91 -9.56
C LEU A 26 -0.06 -9.84 -10.48
N LEU A 27 1.26 -9.73 -10.49
CA LEU A 27 1.96 -8.72 -11.29
C LEU A 27 1.86 -9.00 -12.78
N ALA A 28 1.85 -10.27 -13.17
CA ALA A 28 1.71 -10.64 -14.59
C ALA A 28 0.37 -10.20 -15.17
N ASP A 29 -0.68 -10.18 -14.35
CA ASP A 29 -2.03 -9.79 -14.77
C ASP A 29 -2.33 -8.31 -14.51
N ALA A 30 -1.43 -7.60 -13.87
CA ALA A 30 -1.64 -6.21 -13.48
C ALA A 30 -1.32 -5.24 -14.60
N ASP A 31 -2.08 -4.16 -14.67
CA ASP A 31 -1.80 -3.05 -15.59
C ASP A 31 -0.83 -2.04 -14.94
N ALA A 32 -0.89 -1.89 -13.63
CA ALA A 32 -0.05 -0.94 -12.92
C ALA A 32 0.05 -1.29 -11.43
N ILE A 33 1.05 -0.72 -10.79
CA ILE A 33 1.33 -0.86 -9.37
C ILE A 33 1.03 0.47 -8.67
N VAL A 34 0.35 0.41 -7.53
CA VAL A 34 0.01 1.60 -6.73
C VAL A 34 0.57 1.44 -5.32
N PRO A 35 1.50 2.30 -4.90
CA PRO A 35 1.94 2.28 -3.52
C PRO A 35 0.90 2.91 -2.59
N VAL A 36 0.78 2.37 -1.38
CA VAL A 36 -0.03 3.00 -0.35
C VAL A 36 0.57 4.35 -0.01
N PRO A 37 -0.19 5.45 -0.11
CA PRO A 37 0.34 6.77 0.17
C PRO A 37 0.45 7.03 1.67
N LEU A 38 1.50 7.72 2.08
CA LEU A 38 1.62 8.24 3.43
C LEU A 38 0.92 9.59 3.53
N HIS A 39 0.38 9.88 4.71
CA HIS A 39 -0.10 11.22 4.98
C HIS A 39 1.08 12.20 4.90
N TRP A 40 0.84 13.41 4.38
CA TRP A 40 1.89 14.41 4.18
C TRP A 40 2.70 14.70 5.45
N ARG A 41 2.09 14.67 6.63
CA ARG A 41 2.79 14.86 7.89
C ARG A 41 3.79 13.75 8.17
N ARG A 42 3.39 12.50 7.97
CA ARG A 42 4.28 11.35 8.15
C ARG A 42 5.37 11.34 7.10
N GLN A 43 5.03 11.67 5.87
CA GLN A 43 5.97 11.76 4.77
C GLN A 43 7.04 12.80 5.05
N TRP A 44 6.64 13.96 5.59
CA TRP A 44 7.57 15.02 5.95
C TRP A 44 8.49 14.60 7.11
N MET A 45 7.93 13.95 8.12
CA MET A 45 8.69 13.49 9.28
C MET A 45 9.65 12.34 8.94
N ARG A 46 9.23 11.42 8.07
CA ARG A 46 10.02 10.26 7.68
C ARG A 46 10.87 10.49 6.44
N ARG A 47 10.59 11.55 5.70
CA ARG A 47 11.29 11.97 4.48
C ARG A 47 11.25 10.97 3.34
N PHE A 48 10.51 9.86 3.45
CA PHE A 48 10.27 8.98 2.31
C PHE A 48 9.09 8.05 2.57
N ASN A 49 8.52 7.54 1.49
CA ASN A 49 7.44 6.55 1.54
C ASN A 49 8.04 5.19 1.20
N GLN A 50 8.07 4.29 2.19
CA GLN A 50 8.63 2.95 2.02
C GLN A 50 7.85 2.12 1.00
N SER A 51 6.52 2.24 0.98
CA SER A 51 5.69 1.55 -0.01
C SER A 51 6.01 2.02 -1.43
N ALA A 52 6.28 3.32 -1.62
CA ALA A 52 6.68 3.85 -2.92
C ALA A 52 8.04 3.29 -3.36
N LEU A 53 8.99 3.19 -2.44
CA LEU A 53 10.29 2.60 -2.74
C LEU A 53 10.16 1.13 -3.14
N LEU A 54 9.39 0.35 -2.40
CA LEU A 54 9.14 -1.05 -2.72
C LEU A 54 8.42 -1.19 -4.07
N ALA A 55 7.45 -0.31 -4.34
CA ALA A 55 6.73 -0.33 -5.61
C ALA A 55 7.67 -0.10 -6.79
N GLU A 56 8.61 0.82 -6.67
CA GLU A 56 9.61 1.07 -7.73
C GLU A 56 10.50 -0.15 -7.97
N ILE A 57 10.94 -0.81 -6.91
CA ILE A 57 11.78 -2.01 -7.02
C ILE A 57 10.98 -3.14 -7.68
N ILE A 58 9.74 -3.33 -7.27
CA ILE A 58 8.85 -4.35 -7.83
C ILE A 58 8.55 -4.05 -9.30
N ALA A 59 8.32 -2.80 -9.64
CA ALA A 59 8.06 -2.38 -11.01
C ALA A 59 9.24 -2.71 -11.92
N LYS A 60 10.45 -2.41 -11.47
CA LYS A 60 11.67 -2.71 -12.21
C LYS A 60 11.85 -4.21 -12.40
N ALA A 61 11.56 -5.01 -11.39
CA ALA A 61 11.69 -6.47 -11.44
C ALA A 61 10.63 -7.12 -12.33
N SER A 62 9.42 -6.56 -12.37
CA SER A 62 8.26 -7.14 -13.05
C SER A 62 7.98 -6.54 -14.43
N GLY A 63 8.59 -5.42 -14.76
CA GLY A 63 8.30 -4.69 -15.98
C GLY A 63 6.98 -3.92 -15.95
N ARG A 64 6.40 -3.74 -14.78
CA ARG A 64 5.15 -2.98 -14.61
C ARG A 64 5.46 -1.53 -14.27
N VAL A 65 4.49 -0.65 -14.51
CA VAL A 65 4.63 0.78 -14.21
C VAL A 65 4.05 1.09 -12.84
N VAL A 66 4.62 2.10 -12.18
CA VAL A 66 4.10 2.63 -10.91
C VAL A 66 3.31 3.88 -11.19
N THR A 67 2.12 3.97 -10.60
CA THR A 67 1.28 5.16 -10.67
C THR A 67 1.28 5.86 -9.32
N HIS A 68 2.17 6.81 -9.14
CA HIS A 68 2.31 7.54 -7.88
C HIS A 68 1.15 8.51 -7.62
N GLY A 69 0.53 9.02 -8.67
CA GLY A 69 -0.57 9.97 -8.56
C GLY A 69 -1.95 9.37 -8.51
N ALA A 70 -2.06 8.03 -8.53
CA ALA A 70 -3.34 7.36 -8.60
C ALA A 70 -4.15 7.43 -7.31
N LEU A 71 -3.47 7.52 -6.17
CA LEU A 71 -4.12 7.46 -4.87
C LEU A 71 -3.51 8.49 -3.93
N LYS A 72 -4.35 9.21 -3.21
CA LYS A 72 -3.94 10.25 -2.29
C LYS A 72 -4.56 10.04 -0.93
N ARG A 73 -3.80 10.28 0.13
CA ARG A 73 -4.34 10.34 1.47
C ARG A 73 -4.78 11.78 1.75
N VAL A 74 -6.10 11.97 1.90
CA VAL A 74 -6.69 13.32 1.95
C VAL A 74 -6.98 13.82 3.35
N LYS A 75 -6.97 12.93 4.35
CA LYS A 75 -7.10 13.34 5.74
C LYS A 75 -6.24 12.48 6.64
N ALA A 76 -5.76 13.07 7.73
CA ALA A 76 -5.10 12.34 8.79
C ALA A 76 -6.15 11.58 9.59
N THR A 77 -5.93 10.29 9.78
CA THR A 77 -6.77 9.52 10.70
C THR A 77 -6.25 9.72 12.12
N PRO A 78 -7.15 9.84 13.13
CA PRO A 78 -6.72 9.89 14.52
C PRO A 78 -5.94 8.64 14.90
N GLN A 79 -5.18 8.71 16.00
CA GLN A 79 -4.57 7.52 16.55
C GLN A 79 -5.64 6.47 16.82
N GLN A 80 -5.36 5.24 16.40
CA GLN A 80 -6.33 4.16 16.49
C GLN A 80 -6.24 3.37 17.81
N VAL A 81 -5.48 3.88 18.76
CA VAL A 81 -5.36 3.26 20.08
C VAL A 81 -6.71 3.35 20.80
N GLY A 82 -7.19 2.19 21.28
CA GLY A 82 -8.47 2.11 21.99
C GLY A 82 -9.70 2.03 21.11
N LEU A 83 -9.57 2.12 19.79
CA LEU A 83 -10.71 1.99 18.88
C LEU A 83 -11.00 0.53 18.56
N GLY A 84 -12.26 0.20 18.43
CA GLY A 84 -12.71 -1.10 17.94
C GLY A 84 -12.45 -1.26 16.45
N LYS A 85 -12.58 -2.48 15.95
CA LYS A 85 -12.32 -2.80 14.55
C LYS A 85 -13.22 -2.00 13.59
N SER A 86 -14.51 -1.88 13.91
CA SER A 86 -15.45 -1.12 13.09
C SER A 86 -15.15 0.37 13.13
N GLU A 87 -14.75 0.90 14.28
CA GLU A 87 -14.38 2.31 14.43
C GLU A 87 -13.10 2.64 13.64
N ARG A 88 -12.15 1.70 13.59
CA ARG A 88 -10.95 1.85 12.77
C ARG A 88 -11.31 1.90 11.29
N ALA A 89 -12.22 1.05 10.85
CA ALA A 89 -12.68 1.05 9.47
C ALA A 89 -13.36 2.37 9.10
N GLU A 90 -14.20 2.90 9.98
CA GLU A 90 -14.84 4.20 9.78
C GLU A 90 -13.83 5.34 9.72
N ASN A 91 -12.82 5.32 10.61
CA ASN A 91 -11.76 6.32 10.62
C ASN A 91 -10.97 6.35 9.32
N VAL A 92 -10.74 5.19 8.71
CA VAL A 92 -9.98 5.09 7.47
C VAL A 92 -10.86 5.39 6.26
N GLN A 93 -12.17 5.19 6.38
CA GLN A 93 -13.11 5.45 5.30
C GLN A 93 -13.05 6.93 4.89
N GLY A 94 -12.86 7.17 3.61
CA GLY A 94 -12.73 8.53 3.10
C GLY A 94 -11.36 9.17 3.32
N ALA A 95 -10.41 8.45 3.97
CA ALA A 95 -9.05 8.95 4.13
C ALA A 95 -8.27 8.92 2.81
N PHE A 96 -8.67 8.08 1.87
CA PHE A 96 -8.01 7.90 0.58
C PHE A 96 -8.96 8.27 -0.56
N ARG A 97 -8.37 8.82 -1.61
CA ARG A 97 -9.13 9.23 -2.79
C ARG A 97 -8.27 9.17 -4.04
N VAL A 98 -8.90 8.82 -5.16
CA VAL A 98 -8.28 8.99 -6.48
C VAL A 98 -8.51 10.43 -6.90
N PRO A 99 -7.45 11.25 -7.03
CA PRO A 99 -7.63 12.63 -7.46
C PRO A 99 -8.06 12.70 -8.93
N ALA A 100 -8.65 13.82 -9.35
CA ALA A 100 -9.11 14.00 -10.72
C ALA A 100 -8.00 13.74 -11.73
N GLU A 101 -6.79 14.21 -11.45
CA GLU A 101 -5.62 14.03 -12.31
C GLU A 101 -5.13 12.57 -12.37
N GLY A 102 -5.52 11.74 -11.43
CA GLY A 102 -5.13 10.33 -11.39
C GLY A 102 -6.16 9.39 -12.02
N LYS A 103 -7.32 9.87 -12.37
CA LYS A 103 -8.42 9.03 -12.85
C LYS A 103 -8.07 8.23 -14.11
N ALA A 104 -7.36 8.84 -15.03
CA ALA A 104 -6.97 8.16 -16.28
C ALA A 104 -6.04 6.98 -16.02
N GLU A 105 -5.26 7.04 -14.95
CA GLU A 105 -4.33 5.96 -14.58
C GLU A 105 -5.01 4.81 -13.86
N VAL A 106 -6.24 5.01 -13.41
CA VAL A 106 -6.98 4.04 -12.58
C VAL A 106 -8.12 3.39 -13.35
N THR A 107 -8.83 4.16 -14.17
CA THR A 107 -10.07 3.72 -14.81
C THR A 107 -9.86 2.49 -15.71
N GLY A 108 -10.60 1.43 -15.42
CA GLY A 108 -10.59 0.21 -16.19
C GLY A 108 -9.35 -0.67 -16.00
N ARG A 109 -8.45 -0.30 -15.12
CA ARG A 109 -7.19 -1.01 -14.93
C ARG A 109 -7.24 -2.02 -13.81
N LYS A 110 -6.43 -3.05 -13.96
CA LYS A 110 -6.16 -4.03 -12.90
C LYS A 110 -4.94 -3.54 -12.14
N LEU A 111 -5.11 -3.24 -10.86
CA LEU A 111 -4.09 -2.60 -10.06
C LEU A 111 -3.60 -3.54 -8.94
N VAL A 112 -2.32 -3.46 -8.63
CA VAL A 112 -1.73 -4.11 -7.46
C VAL A 112 -1.28 -3.04 -6.48
N LEU A 113 -1.88 -3.05 -5.30
CA LEU A 113 -1.56 -2.13 -4.21
C LEU A 113 -0.37 -2.68 -3.43
N ILE A 114 0.63 -1.85 -3.18
CA ILE A 114 1.85 -2.25 -2.48
C ILE A 114 1.89 -1.59 -1.10
N ASP A 115 2.11 -2.41 -0.08
CA ASP A 115 2.40 -1.93 1.27
C ASP A 115 3.48 -2.82 1.90
N ASP A 116 4.18 -2.30 2.90
CA ASP A 116 5.23 -3.08 3.56
C ASP A 116 4.66 -4.04 4.61
N VAL A 117 3.74 -3.59 5.44
CA VAL A 117 3.17 -4.38 6.53
C VAL A 117 1.65 -4.27 6.55
N LEU A 118 0.99 -5.42 6.59
CA LEU A 118 -0.46 -5.50 6.79
C LEU A 118 -0.73 -5.78 8.28
N THR A 119 -1.37 -4.85 8.96
CA THR A 119 -1.76 -5.02 10.36
C THR A 119 -3.23 -5.46 10.46
N SER A 120 -4.16 -4.53 10.61
CA SER A 120 -5.59 -4.82 10.63
C SER A 120 -6.20 -5.00 9.24
N GLY A 121 -5.51 -4.55 8.22
CA GLY A 121 -6.05 -4.52 6.86
C GLY A 121 -6.87 -3.26 6.55
N ALA A 122 -7.11 -2.40 7.52
CA ALA A 122 -7.97 -1.22 7.34
C ALA A 122 -7.42 -0.25 6.30
N THR A 123 -6.12 0.00 6.32
CA THR A 123 -5.48 0.89 5.35
C THR A 123 -5.56 0.32 3.94
N ALA A 124 -5.21 -0.96 3.78
CA ALA A 124 -5.27 -1.61 2.47
C ALA A 124 -6.71 -1.65 1.93
N GLU A 125 -7.67 -1.95 2.80
CA GLU A 125 -9.08 -1.96 2.43
C GLU A 125 -9.56 -0.57 2.00
N GLY A 126 -9.19 0.46 2.76
CA GLY A 126 -9.54 1.84 2.44
C GLY A 126 -8.97 2.29 1.10
N CYS A 127 -7.71 1.94 0.83
CA CYS A 127 -7.06 2.22 -0.44
C CYS A 127 -7.73 1.47 -1.60
N ALA A 128 -8.00 0.18 -1.42
CA ALA A 128 -8.63 -0.63 -2.44
C ALA A 128 -10.02 -0.11 -2.79
N ARG A 129 -10.82 0.24 -1.79
CA ARG A 129 -12.16 0.82 -2.00
C ARG A 129 -12.08 2.14 -2.76
N ALA A 130 -11.11 2.99 -2.41
CA ALA A 130 -10.92 4.26 -3.12
C ALA A 130 -10.57 4.05 -4.59
N LEU A 131 -9.69 3.10 -4.87
CA LEU A 131 -9.32 2.77 -6.24
C LEU A 131 -10.49 2.20 -7.03
N LEU A 132 -11.28 1.32 -6.42
CA LEU A 132 -12.47 0.78 -7.07
C LEU A 132 -13.52 1.86 -7.34
N ARG A 133 -13.75 2.76 -6.39
CA ARG A 133 -14.64 3.92 -6.61
C ARG A 133 -14.10 4.84 -7.69
N GLY A 134 -12.78 4.92 -7.83
CA GLY A 134 -12.12 5.71 -8.87
C GLY A 134 -12.18 5.09 -10.25
N GLY A 135 -12.69 3.87 -10.37
CA GLY A 135 -12.91 3.22 -11.67
C GLY A 135 -12.01 2.03 -11.96
N ALA A 136 -11.17 1.59 -11.01
CA ALA A 136 -10.34 0.40 -11.22
C ALA A 136 -11.22 -0.83 -11.47
N SER A 137 -10.79 -1.71 -12.37
CA SER A 137 -11.52 -2.95 -12.63
C SER A 137 -11.28 -3.99 -11.57
N SER A 138 -10.09 -4.01 -10.98
CA SER A 138 -9.76 -4.88 -9.85
C SER A 138 -8.58 -4.31 -9.08
N VAL A 139 -8.48 -4.68 -7.80
CA VAL A 139 -7.37 -4.29 -6.94
C VAL A 139 -6.94 -5.51 -6.15
N ASP A 140 -5.70 -5.91 -6.31
CA ASP A 140 -5.05 -6.92 -5.49
C ASP A 140 -4.07 -6.22 -4.54
N VAL A 141 -3.73 -6.89 -3.44
CA VAL A 141 -2.83 -6.33 -2.42
C VAL A 141 -1.61 -7.22 -2.28
N LEU A 142 -0.44 -6.63 -2.35
CA LEU A 142 0.83 -7.32 -2.16
C LEU A 142 1.59 -6.64 -1.03
N VAL A 143 1.89 -7.41 0.03
CA VAL A 143 2.59 -6.90 1.21
C VAL A 143 3.79 -7.78 1.52
N PHE A 144 4.80 -7.18 2.18
CA PHE A 144 5.98 -7.94 2.58
C PHE A 144 5.70 -8.78 3.84
N ALA A 145 5.01 -8.21 4.81
CA ALA A 145 4.77 -8.89 6.08
C ALA A 145 3.34 -8.68 6.55
N ARG A 146 2.81 -9.67 7.23
CA ARG A 146 1.51 -9.59 7.87
C ARG A 146 1.69 -9.78 9.37
N VAL A 147 1.11 -8.88 10.15
CA VAL A 147 1.08 -9.01 11.60
C VAL A 147 -0.20 -9.75 11.99
N VAL A 148 -0.04 -10.88 12.68
CA VAL A 148 -1.18 -11.66 13.15
C VAL A 148 -1.55 -11.13 14.54
N ALA A 149 -2.75 -10.55 14.64
CA ALA A 149 -3.27 -10.07 15.91
C ALA A 149 -3.62 -11.25 16.81
N GLY A 150 -3.28 -11.15 18.10
CA GLY A 150 -3.68 -12.14 19.10
C GLY A 150 -2.63 -13.13 19.55
N GLY A 151 -1.40 -12.99 19.12
CA GLY A 151 -0.23 -13.60 19.77
C GLY A 151 -0.11 -15.12 19.75
N ARG A 152 -0.95 -15.84 19.04
CA ARG A 152 -0.73 -17.28 18.83
C ARG A 152 -0.30 -17.49 17.40
N ALA A 153 0.95 -17.91 17.25
CA ALA A 153 1.40 -18.40 15.97
C ALA A 153 0.57 -19.65 15.61
N PRO A 154 0.07 -19.74 14.37
CA PRO A 154 -0.51 -21.00 13.92
C PRO A 154 0.58 -22.06 13.96
N ILE A 155 0.24 -23.14 14.57
CA ILE A 155 1.13 -24.30 14.67
C ILE A 155 1.19 -25.00 13.32
#